data_98ed43bf87920de8b5fa6124337fb99b
#
_entry.id   98ed43bf87920de8b5fa6124337fb99b
#
_cell.length_a   1.000
_cell.length_b   1.000
_cell.length_c   1.000
_cell.angle_alpha   90.00
_cell.angle_beta   90.00
_cell.angle_gamma   90.00
#
_symmetry.space_group_name_H-M   'P 1'
#
loop_
_entity.id
_entity.type
_entity.pdbx_description
1 polymer ?
#
loop_
_entity_poly.entity_id
_entity_poly.type
_entity_poly.pdbx_seq_one_letter_code
_entity_poly.pdbx_strand_id
1 'polypeptide(L)'
;MTPSNREIAEHLLACYDAIYIVLGESAPTLTNDAFVVRTYETSRAYGALALALRAHLGEPAIEPIPLLDEVLRRAVAGDDTGAMLLYAMAMVVGPRLLVSLLDARTALETDPALTALFNEASMVCVKEIRAIGEVAKDQAPIEDGEWQTLARGLSTTFDDAGNAESLGISR
;
A
#
# COMPACT_ATOMS: atom_id res chain seq x y z
N MET A 1 17.61 17.73 3.63
CA MET A 1 16.57 18.74 3.34
C MET A 1 15.22 18.12 3.68
N THR A 2 14.40 18.76 4.48
CA THR A 2 13.08 18.20 4.84
C THR A 2 12.16 18.34 3.63
N PRO A 3 11.47 17.27 3.19
CA PRO A 3 10.55 17.36 2.06
C PRO A 3 9.39 18.31 2.39
N SER A 4 8.89 19.01 1.39
CA SER A 4 7.71 19.85 1.54
C SER A 4 6.44 19.00 1.72
N ASN A 5 5.41 19.60 2.32
CA ASN A 5 4.10 18.93 2.46
C ASN A 5 3.56 18.43 1.11
N ARG A 6 3.83 19.19 0.05
CA ARG A 6 3.44 18.82 -1.31
C ARG A 6 4.19 17.59 -1.82
N GLU A 7 5.51 17.53 -1.65
CA GLU A 7 6.33 16.39 -2.06
C GLU A 7 5.91 15.12 -1.32
N ILE A 8 5.62 15.21 -0.02
CA ILE A 8 5.10 14.08 0.76
C ILE A 8 3.76 13.60 0.20
N ALA A 9 2.83 14.52 -0.08
CA ALA A 9 1.52 14.19 -0.61
C ALA A 9 1.58 13.59 -2.03
N GLU A 10 2.42 14.12 -2.91
CA GLU A 10 2.66 13.60 -4.26
C GLU A 10 3.23 12.18 -4.21
N HIS A 11 4.14 11.91 -3.29
CA HIS A 11 4.69 10.59 -3.11
C HIS A 11 3.66 9.58 -2.59
N LEU A 12 2.85 9.94 -1.59
CA LEU A 12 1.77 9.08 -1.11
C LEU A 12 0.73 8.83 -2.20
N LEU A 13 0.43 9.83 -3.02
CA LEU A 13 -0.43 9.68 -4.18
C LEU A 13 0.14 8.64 -5.16
N ALA A 14 1.45 8.67 -5.43
CA ALA A 14 2.11 7.66 -6.26
C ALA A 14 1.99 6.25 -5.67
N CYS A 15 2.11 6.10 -4.34
CA CYS A 15 1.87 4.83 -3.66
C CYS A 15 0.44 4.32 -3.85
N TYR A 16 -0.54 5.19 -3.64
CA TYR A 16 -1.96 4.82 -3.76
C TYR A 16 -2.34 4.47 -5.20
N ASP A 17 -1.83 5.19 -6.18
CA ASP A 17 -2.02 4.87 -7.60
C ASP A 17 -1.43 3.51 -7.96
N ALA A 18 -0.20 3.22 -7.53
CA ALA A 18 0.44 1.93 -7.78
C ALA A 18 -0.38 0.78 -7.19
N ILE A 19 -0.85 0.92 -5.94
CA ILE A 19 -1.70 -0.09 -5.29
C ILE A 19 -3.02 -0.23 -6.06
N TYR A 20 -3.70 0.86 -6.36
CA TYR A 20 -4.97 0.86 -7.09
C TYR A 20 -4.85 0.13 -8.43
N ILE A 21 -3.82 0.46 -9.22
CA ILE A 21 -3.60 -0.10 -10.55
C ILE A 21 -3.26 -1.59 -10.46
N VAL A 22 -2.23 -1.96 -9.69
CA VAL A 22 -1.76 -3.35 -9.64
C VAL A 22 -2.82 -4.29 -9.07
N LEU A 23 -3.51 -3.90 -8.00
CA LEU A 23 -4.57 -4.72 -7.43
C LEU A 23 -5.77 -4.81 -8.37
N GLY A 24 -6.17 -3.72 -9.00
CA GLY A 24 -7.27 -3.70 -9.96
C GLY A 24 -7.02 -4.55 -11.20
N GLU A 25 -5.80 -4.50 -11.75
CA GLU A 25 -5.39 -5.33 -12.89
C GLU A 25 -5.25 -6.81 -12.53
N SER A 26 -4.82 -7.10 -11.29
CA SER A 26 -4.57 -8.46 -10.85
C SER A 26 -5.82 -9.21 -10.42
N ALA A 27 -6.79 -8.54 -9.81
CA ALA A 27 -7.98 -9.17 -9.26
C ALA A 27 -8.70 -10.14 -10.22
N PRO A 28 -8.92 -9.80 -11.52
CA PRO A 28 -9.60 -10.72 -12.44
C PRO A 28 -8.76 -11.94 -12.84
N THR A 29 -7.47 -11.97 -12.50
CA THR A 29 -6.57 -13.11 -12.80
C THR A 29 -6.45 -14.09 -11.65
N LEU A 30 -6.96 -13.76 -10.47
CA LEU A 30 -6.88 -14.60 -9.28
C LEU A 30 -7.92 -15.72 -9.32
N THR A 31 -7.56 -16.86 -8.72
CA THR A 31 -8.36 -18.08 -8.76
C THR A 31 -9.25 -18.31 -7.52
N ASN A 32 -9.01 -17.58 -6.42
CA ASN A 32 -9.82 -17.66 -5.21
C ASN A 32 -10.83 -16.49 -5.13
N ASP A 33 -12.12 -16.82 -5.22
CA ASP A 33 -13.20 -15.81 -5.26
C ASP A 33 -13.20 -14.84 -4.07
N ALA A 34 -12.90 -15.30 -2.86
CA ALA A 34 -12.86 -14.44 -1.69
C ALA A 34 -11.69 -13.45 -1.78
N PHE A 35 -10.56 -13.89 -2.31
CA PHE A 35 -9.40 -13.02 -2.54
C PHE A 35 -9.61 -12.07 -3.71
N VAL A 36 -10.30 -12.49 -4.78
CA VAL A 36 -10.74 -11.60 -5.86
C VAL A 36 -11.54 -10.43 -5.30
N VAL A 37 -12.59 -10.72 -4.54
CA VAL A 37 -13.44 -9.69 -3.94
C VAL A 37 -12.62 -8.77 -3.04
N ARG A 38 -11.80 -9.31 -2.14
CA ARG A 38 -11.00 -8.51 -1.21
C ARG A 38 -9.98 -7.64 -1.96
N THR A 39 -9.36 -8.16 -3.00
CA THR A 39 -8.40 -7.41 -3.83
C THR A 39 -9.07 -6.21 -4.52
N TYR A 40 -10.26 -6.40 -5.07
CA TYR A 40 -11.04 -5.28 -5.64
C TYR A 40 -11.42 -4.23 -4.59
N GLU A 41 -11.87 -4.66 -3.43
CA GLU A 41 -12.25 -3.74 -2.35
C GLU A 41 -11.06 -2.93 -1.87
N THR A 42 -9.91 -3.57 -1.69
CA THR A 42 -8.65 -2.90 -1.31
C THR A 42 -8.20 -1.93 -2.41
N SER A 43 -8.22 -2.36 -3.68
CA SER A 43 -7.92 -1.48 -4.82
C SER A 43 -8.79 -0.22 -4.78
N ARG A 44 -10.10 -0.36 -4.64
CA ARG A 44 -11.02 0.78 -4.58
C ARG A 44 -10.78 1.70 -3.38
N ALA A 45 -10.42 1.15 -2.23
CA ALA A 45 -10.12 1.96 -1.04
C ALA A 45 -8.91 2.88 -1.28
N TYR A 46 -7.84 2.35 -1.84
CA TYR A 46 -6.66 3.14 -2.19
C TYR A 46 -6.89 4.07 -3.38
N GLY A 47 -7.70 3.66 -4.36
CA GLY A 47 -8.13 4.54 -5.46
C GLY A 47 -8.92 5.76 -4.97
N ALA A 48 -9.77 5.60 -3.96
CA ALA A 48 -10.48 6.72 -3.34
C ALA A 48 -9.53 7.70 -2.64
N LEU A 49 -8.51 7.20 -1.94
CA LEU A 49 -7.47 8.05 -1.34
C LEU A 49 -6.66 8.80 -2.40
N ALA A 50 -6.31 8.12 -3.51
CA ALA A 50 -5.62 8.74 -4.63
C ALA A 50 -6.45 9.89 -5.23
N LEU A 51 -7.74 9.66 -5.44
CA LEU A 51 -8.64 10.67 -5.99
C LEU A 51 -8.75 11.90 -5.07
N ALA A 52 -8.86 11.68 -3.77
CA ALA A 52 -8.94 12.77 -2.78
C ALA A 52 -7.64 13.60 -2.75
N LEU A 53 -6.47 12.96 -2.79
CA LEU A 53 -5.18 13.67 -2.88
C LEU A 53 -5.02 14.42 -4.20
N ARG A 54 -5.41 13.83 -5.35
CA ARG A 54 -5.40 14.54 -6.64
C ARG A 54 -6.22 15.81 -6.62
N ALA A 55 -7.43 15.73 -6.07
CA ALA A 55 -8.32 16.88 -5.97
C ALA A 55 -7.69 18.00 -5.12
N HIS A 56 -6.98 17.64 -4.04
CA HIS A 56 -6.29 18.60 -3.18
C HIS A 56 -5.05 19.20 -3.86
N LEU A 57 -4.28 18.40 -4.58
CA LEU A 57 -3.01 18.83 -5.20
C LEU A 57 -3.18 19.53 -6.55
N GLY A 58 -4.36 19.47 -7.18
CA GLY A 58 -4.63 20.08 -8.49
C GLY A 58 -4.01 19.31 -9.65
N GLU A 59 -4.24 17.99 -9.71
CA GLU A 59 -3.77 17.10 -10.80
C GLU A 59 -2.23 17.14 -11.02
N PRO A 60 -1.43 16.79 -10.04
CA PRO A 60 0.03 16.83 -10.15
C PRO A 60 0.54 15.77 -11.13
N ALA A 61 1.69 16.05 -11.75
CA ALA A 61 2.46 15.03 -12.45
C ALA A 61 3.11 14.11 -11.39
N ILE A 62 2.87 12.81 -11.48
CA ILE A 62 3.31 11.84 -10.48
C ILE A 62 4.38 10.95 -11.09
N GLU A 63 5.49 10.79 -10.36
CA GLU A 63 6.51 9.81 -10.70
C GLU A 63 6.14 8.45 -10.10
N PRO A 64 6.10 7.38 -10.91
CA PRO A 64 5.85 6.02 -10.41
C PRO A 64 6.89 5.60 -9.37
N ILE A 65 6.50 4.69 -8.48
CA ILE A 65 7.41 4.06 -7.52
C ILE A 65 7.73 2.64 -8.00
N PRO A 66 8.84 2.44 -8.75
CA PRO A 66 9.13 1.16 -9.40
C PRO A 66 9.22 0.00 -8.41
N LEU A 67 9.78 0.24 -7.22
CA LEU A 67 9.94 -0.81 -6.22
C LEU A 67 8.59 -1.33 -5.70
N LEU A 68 7.64 -0.44 -5.44
CA LEU A 68 6.32 -0.84 -4.96
C LEU A 68 5.56 -1.63 -6.03
N ASP A 69 5.60 -1.16 -7.28
CA ASP A 69 5.02 -1.87 -8.42
C ASP A 69 5.65 -3.27 -8.58
N GLU A 70 6.97 -3.36 -8.51
CA GLU A 70 7.70 -4.63 -8.62
C GLU A 70 7.32 -5.62 -7.51
N VAL A 71 7.26 -5.18 -6.25
CA VAL A 71 6.90 -6.03 -5.11
C VAL A 71 5.48 -6.58 -5.27
N LEU A 72 4.53 -5.73 -5.63
CA LEU A 72 3.14 -6.16 -5.82
C LEU A 72 3.00 -7.13 -7.01
N ARG A 73 3.65 -6.85 -8.14
CA ARG A 73 3.60 -7.76 -9.31
C ARG A 73 4.29 -9.08 -9.06
N ARG A 74 5.38 -9.11 -8.30
CA ARG A 74 6.01 -10.37 -7.86
C ARG A 74 5.11 -11.19 -6.96
N ALA A 75 4.37 -10.54 -6.06
CA ALA A 75 3.40 -11.23 -5.21
C ALA A 75 2.28 -11.87 -6.02
N VAL A 76 1.79 -11.20 -7.07
CA VAL A 76 0.80 -11.78 -8.00
C VAL A 76 1.38 -12.95 -8.78
N ALA A 77 2.60 -12.80 -9.31
CA ALA A 77 3.24 -13.84 -10.12
C ALA A 77 3.62 -15.10 -9.32
N GLY A 78 3.80 -14.95 -8.00
CA GLY A 78 4.18 -16.05 -7.12
C GLY A 78 3.02 -16.94 -6.66
N ASP A 79 1.78 -16.47 -6.75
CA ASP A 79 0.60 -17.19 -6.28
C ASP A 79 -0.67 -16.69 -6.97
N ASP A 80 -1.27 -17.54 -7.79
CA ASP A 80 -2.49 -17.24 -8.56
C ASP A 80 -3.78 -17.22 -7.69
N THR A 81 -3.73 -17.68 -6.46
CA THR A 81 -4.88 -17.55 -5.55
C THR A 81 -5.10 -16.13 -5.08
N GLY A 82 -4.06 -15.32 -5.01
CA GLY A 82 -4.05 -13.96 -4.48
C GLY A 82 -3.68 -13.87 -2.99
N ALA A 83 -3.42 -14.99 -2.33
CA ALA A 83 -3.03 -15.00 -0.92
C ALA A 83 -1.73 -14.22 -0.68
N MET A 84 -0.73 -14.42 -1.54
CA MET A 84 0.56 -13.74 -1.44
C MET A 84 0.42 -12.22 -1.66
N LEU A 85 -0.40 -11.80 -2.62
CA LEU A 85 -0.68 -10.38 -2.86
C LEU A 85 -1.31 -9.71 -1.64
N LEU A 86 -2.37 -10.32 -1.10
CA LEU A 86 -3.05 -9.79 0.08
C LEU A 86 -2.13 -9.81 1.31
N TYR A 87 -1.31 -10.84 1.44
CA TYR A 87 -0.30 -10.89 2.50
C TYR A 87 0.73 -9.76 2.36
N ALA A 88 1.26 -9.52 1.15
CA ALA A 88 2.16 -8.40 0.90
C ALA A 88 1.51 -7.06 1.30
N MET A 89 0.24 -6.87 0.99
CA MET A 89 -0.51 -5.68 1.40
C MET A 89 -0.65 -5.54 2.92
N ALA A 90 -1.03 -6.61 3.61
CA ALA A 90 -1.32 -6.54 5.04
C ALA A 90 -0.08 -6.49 5.94
N MET A 91 1.00 -7.18 5.55
CA MET A 91 2.17 -7.37 6.41
C MET A 91 3.38 -6.52 6.02
N VAL A 92 3.43 -6.03 4.79
CA VAL A 92 4.58 -5.27 4.28
C VAL A 92 4.16 -3.86 3.87
N VAL A 93 3.32 -3.73 2.84
CA VAL A 93 2.97 -2.42 2.26
C VAL A 93 2.14 -1.57 3.22
N GLY A 94 1.05 -2.11 3.73
CA GLY A 94 0.15 -1.39 4.63
C GLY A 94 0.82 -0.86 5.89
N PRO A 95 1.56 -1.67 6.65
CA PRO A 95 2.29 -1.20 7.83
C PRO A 95 3.32 -0.10 7.51
N ARG A 96 4.02 -0.20 6.39
CA ARG A 96 4.99 0.83 5.96
C ARG A 96 4.31 2.13 5.58
N LEU A 97 3.20 2.07 4.84
CA LEU A 97 2.39 3.26 4.54
C LEU A 97 1.85 3.91 5.81
N LEU A 98 1.42 3.10 6.78
CA LEU A 98 0.92 3.63 8.06
C LEU A 98 2.01 4.35 8.84
N VAL A 99 3.21 3.78 8.92
CA VAL A 99 4.37 4.45 9.55
C VAL A 99 4.68 5.76 8.83
N SER A 100 4.74 5.73 7.51
CA SER A 100 4.98 6.91 6.68
C SER A 100 3.95 8.01 6.90
N LEU A 101 2.66 7.65 7.01
CA LEU A 101 1.58 8.61 7.31
C LEU A 101 1.69 9.21 8.71
N LEU A 102 2.09 8.41 9.70
CA LEU A 102 2.29 8.88 11.07
C LEU A 102 3.49 9.82 11.19
N ASP A 103 4.60 9.50 10.51
CA ASP A 103 5.79 10.35 10.48
C ASP A 103 5.49 11.68 9.74
N ALA A 104 4.76 11.61 8.62
CA ALA A 104 4.35 12.80 7.86
C ALA A 104 3.42 13.72 8.65
N ARG A 105 2.59 13.18 9.52
CA ARG A 105 1.63 13.96 10.31
C ARG A 105 2.28 15.07 11.13
N THR A 106 3.47 14.82 11.67
CA THR A 106 4.24 15.82 12.42
C THR A 106 4.75 16.96 11.53
N ALA A 107 4.99 16.71 10.25
CA ALA A 107 5.44 17.72 9.30
C ALA A 107 4.30 18.59 8.74
N LEU A 108 3.04 18.10 8.84
CA LEU A 108 1.87 18.69 8.17
C LEU A 108 0.99 19.58 9.06
N GLU A 109 1.44 19.91 10.26
CA GLU A 109 0.67 20.75 11.22
C GLU A 109 0.22 22.11 10.65
N THR A 110 0.85 22.55 9.56
CA THR A 110 0.55 23.82 8.88
C THR A 110 -0.52 23.73 7.80
N ASP A 111 -0.95 22.52 7.40
CA ASP A 111 -2.01 22.30 6.40
C ASP A 111 -3.12 21.41 6.96
N PRO A 112 -4.19 22.01 7.52
CA PRO A 112 -5.29 21.25 8.13
C PRO A 112 -6.04 20.34 7.15
N ALA A 113 -6.15 20.71 5.88
CA ALA A 113 -6.85 19.91 4.87
C ALA A 113 -6.04 18.64 4.54
N LEU A 114 -4.74 18.80 4.36
CA LEU A 114 -3.84 17.66 4.11
C LEU A 114 -3.71 16.77 5.34
N THR A 115 -3.69 17.35 6.53
CA THR A 115 -3.73 16.60 7.81
C THR A 115 -4.99 15.74 7.92
N ALA A 116 -6.15 16.26 7.52
CA ALA A 116 -7.41 15.51 7.52
C ALA A 116 -7.35 14.32 6.54
N LEU A 117 -6.83 14.52 5.33
CA LEU A 117 -6.63 13.47 4.33
C LEU A 117 -5.69 12.36 4.84
N PHE A 118 -4.63 12.72 5.53
CA PHE A 118 -3.69 11.74 6.10
C PHE A 118 -4.26 10.96 7.27
N ASN A 119 -5.09 11.59 8.10
CA ASN A 119 -5.84 10.89 9.14
C ASN A 119 -6.81 9.87 8.53
N GLU A 120 -7.55 10.26 7.49
CA GLU A 120 -8.43 9.36 6.75
C GLU A 120 -7.65 8.20 6.12
N ALA A 121 -6.52 8.48 5.47
CA ALA A 121 -5.65 7.47 4.89
C ALA A 121 -5.13 6.48 5.94
N SER A 122 -4.76 6.95 7.13
CA SER A 122 -4.33 6.09 8.23
C SER A 122 -5.44 5.14 8.69
N MET A 123 -6.68 5.65 8.79
CA MET A 123 -7.84 4.83 9.15
C MET A 123 -8.16 3.78 8.07
N VAL A 124 -8.08 4.15 6.79
CA VAL A 124 -8.26 3.22 5.66
C VAL A 124 -7.18 2.13 5.71
N CYS A 125 -5.92 2.51 5.90
CA CYS A 125 -4.80 1.58 5.99
C CYS A 125 -5.02 0.51 7.09
N VAL A 126 -5.39 0.94 8.29
CA VAL A 126 -5.67 0.03 9.42
C VAL A 126 -6.88 -0.87 9.12
N LYS A 127 -7.93 -0.31 8.54
CA LYS A 127 -9.12 -1.07 8.15
C LYS A 127 -8.79 -2.15 7.12
N GLU A 128 -8.03 -1.81 6.09
CA GLU A 128 -7.64 -2.75 5.03
C GLU A 128 -6.73 -3.86 5.55
N ILE A 129 -5.72 -3.53 6.37
CA ILE A 129 -4.86 -4.54 7.02
C ILE A 129 -5.70 -5.55 7.81
N ARG A 130 -6.67 -5.07 8.59
CA ARG A 130 -7.56 -5.94 9.37
C ARG A 130 -8.46 -6.79 8.49
N ALA A 131 -9.11 -6.20 7.48
CA ALA A 131 -10.03 -6.90 6.59
C ALA A 131 -9.32 -8.00 5.77
N ILE A 132 -8.10 -7.73 5.31
CA ILE A 132 -7.25 -8.72 4.63
C ILE A 132 -6.90 -9.85 5.61
N GLY A 133 -6.50 -9.53 6.84
CA GLY A 133 -6.17 -10.52 7.86
C GLY A 133 -7.34 -11.44 8.20
N GLU A 134 -8.58 -10.93 8.22
CA GLU A 134 -9.78 -11.73 8.45
C GLU A 134 -10.05 -12.72 7.30
N VAL A 135 -9.98 -12.24 6.06
CA VAL A 135 -10.18 -13.11 4.88
C VAL A 135 -9.06 -14.15 4.77
N ALA A 136 -7.81 -13.78 5.02
CA ALA A 136 -6.69 -14.69 4.97
C ALA A 136 -6.80 -15.82 6.02
N LYS A 137 -7.28 -15.52 7.22
CA LYS A 137 -7.52 -16.50 8.27
C LYS A 137 -8.48 -17.61 7.85
N ASP A 138 -9.54 -17.23 7.14
CA ASP A 138 -10.62 -18.16 6.78
C ASP A 138 -10.31 -18.99 5.52
N GLN A 139 -9.46 -18.47 4.63
CA GLN A 139 -9.29 -18.99 3.29
C GLN A 139 -7.91 -19.60 2.99
N ALA A 140 -6.91 -19.30 3.79
CA ALA A 140 -5.54 -19.75 3.54
C ALA A 140 -4.90 -20.36 4.79
N PRO A 141 -5.06 -21.65 5.03
CA PRO A 141 -4.16 -22.38 5.91
C PRO A 141 -2.81 -22.53 5.19
N ILE A 142 -2.07 -21.45 5.04
CA ILE A 142 -0.68 -21.54 4.62
C ILE A 142 0.11 -21.92 5.87
N GLU A 143 0.94 -22.95 5.76
CA GLU A 143 1.80 -23.35 6.85
C GLU A 143 2.67 -22.16 7.28
N ASP A 144 2.73 -21.88 8.56
CA ASP A 144 3.42 -20.70 9.13
C ASP A 144 4.82 -20.47 8.56
N GLY A 145 5.53 -21.53 8.17
CA GLY A 145 6.87 -21.46 7.59
C GLY A 145 6.94 -20.86 6.19
N GLU A 146 5.96 -21.11 5.32
CA GLU A 146 5.91 -20.51 3.97
C GLU A 146 5.62 -19.03 4.04
N TRP A 147 4.66 -18.62 4.86
CA TRP A 147 4.35 -17.22 5.08
C TRP A 147 5.52 -16.43 5.65
N GLN A 148 6.23 -16.99 6.62
CA GLN A 148 7.40 -16.34 7.20
C GLN A 148 8.53 -16.17 6.18
N THR A 149 8.70 -17.14 5.26
CA THR A 149 9.71 -17.05 4.20
C THR A 149 9.34 -15.98 3.18
N LEU A 150 8.08 -15.92 2.77
CA LEU A 150 7.56 -14.90 1.86
C LEU A 150 7.62 -13.49 2.47
N ALA A 151 7.19 -13.35 3.72
CA ALA A 151 7.27 -12.09 4.44
C ALA A 151 8.70 -11.55 4.53
N ARG A 152 9.62 -12.45 4.84
CA ARG A 152 11.03 -12.12 4.94
C ARG A 152 11.59 -11.69 3.59
N GLY A 153 11.28 -12.42 2.51
CA GLY A 153 11.69 -12.06 1.15
C GLY A 153 11.16 -10.71 0.70
N LEU A 154 9.86 -10.45 0.90
CA LEU A 154 9.26 -9.17 0.55
C LEU A 154 9.78 -8.01 1.41
N SER A 155 9.96 -8.23 2.72
CA SER A 155 10.52 -7.23 3.62
C SER A 155 11.97 -6.90 3.24
N THR A 156 12.78 -7.92 2.95
CA THR A 156 14.17 -7.75 2.50
C THR A 156 14.24 -6.95 1.20
N THR A 157 13.32 -7.18 0.26
CA THR A 157 13.26 -6.40 -0.99
C THR A 157 13.04 -4.90 -0.72
N PHE A 158 12.22 -4.55 0.26
CA PHE A 158 12.05 -3.15 0.67
C PHE A 158 13.27 -2.61 1.44
N ASP A 159 13.90 -3.45 2.27
CA ASP A 159 15.03 -3.05 3.11
C ASP A 159 16.32 -2.90 2.28
N ASP A 160 16.56 -3.80 1.31
CA ASP A 160 17.72 -3.77 0.41
C ASP A 160 17.65 -2.59 -0.58
N ALA A 161 16.46 -2.16 -0.97
CA ALA A 161 16.31 -0.93 -1.74
C ALA A 161 16.56 0.34 -0.90
N GLY A 162 16.97 0.14 0.35
CA GLY A 162 17.52 1.19 1.19
C GLY A 162 16.46 2.05 1.83
N ASN A 163 15.15 1.50 2.05
CA ASN A 163 14.53 2.69 2.45
C ASN A 163 13.10 2.85 2.77
N ALA A 164 12.91 3.43 3.94
CA ALA A 164 11.96 4.51 4.15
C ALA A 164 12.00 5.60 3.05
N GLU A 165 13.17 5.90 2.46
CA GLU A 165 13.33 6.78 1.28
C GLU A 165 12.62 6.25 0.03
N SER A 166 12.51 4.95 -0.18
CA SER A 166 11.78 4.38 -1.33
C SER A 166 10.27 4.56 -1.24
N LEU A 167 9.74 4.83 -0.06
CA LEU A 167 8.37 5.29 0.15
C LEU A 167 8.30 6.82 0.33
N GLY A 168 9.42 7.55 0.10
CA GLY A 168 9.51 9.00 -0.11
C GLY A 168 9.44 9.85 1.12
N ILE A 169 9.60 9.28 2.27
CA ILE A 169 9.68 10.06 3.51
C ILE A 169 11.08 9.85 4.10
N SER A 170 12.03 10.62 3.61
CA SER A 170 13.33 10.74 4.27
C SER A 170 13.17 11.48 5.60
N ARG A 171 13.77 10.92 6.64
CA ARG A 171 13.92 11.57 7.95
C ARG A 171 14.78 12.82 7.90
#